data_79bf9c19c315c6cf2bad5a1c3fed8a2f
#
_entry.id   79bf9c19c315c6cf2bad5a1c3fed8a2f
#
_cell.length_a   1.000
_cell.length_b   1.000
_cell.length_c   1.000
_cell.angle_alpha   90.00
_cell.angle_beta   90.00
_cell.angle_gamma   90.00
#
_symmetry.space_group_name_H-M   'P 1'
#
loop_
_entity.id
_entity.type
_entity.pdbx_description
1 polymer ?
#
loop_
_entity_poly.entity_id
_entity_poly.type
_entity_poly.pdbx_seq_one_letter_code
_entity_poly.pdbx_strand_id
1 'polypeptide(L)'
;MTDDKKQKYADIFLQLLKTKEYEQVTINEICEKCGAYRPNFYYHFKSKDALAEWIFLQDLKVIERKRPDLLESQTELLEKMKENNVFYLKSLAKKYESPLFTYMKDLLVGKTCEHIDIDYDSMDELSRFTLDFKISGWIISVWGWLSGMVDISSENLSQALYDVFSSLIKELKRGEK
;
A
#
# COMPACT_ATOMS: atom_id res chain seq x y z
N MET A 1 9.61 1.53 22.22
CA MET A 1 8.50 1.05 23.13
C MET A 1 7.10 1.15 22.53
N THR A 2 6.71 2.22 21.84
CA THR A 2 5.36 2.35 21.22
C THR A 2 5.24 1.51 19.94
N ASP A 3 6.28 1.44 19.14
CA ASP A 3 6.30 0.67 17.89
C ASP A 3 6.31 -0.85 18.11
N ASP A 4 6.95 -1.35 19.17
CA ASP A 4 6.94 -2.78 19.51
C ASP A 4 5.52 -3.33 19.79
N LYS A 5 4.68 -2.48 20.43
CA LYS A 5 3.28 -2.85 20.69
C LYS A 5 2.44 -2.84 19.41
N LYS A 6 2.64 -1.86 18.54
CA LYS A 6 1.98 -1.81 17.23
C LYS A 6 2.38 -3.02 16.37
N GLN A 7 3.68 -3.36 16.37
CA GLN A 7 4.18 -4.54 15.67
C GLN A 7 3.52 -5.82 16.18
N LYS A 8 3.35 -5.99 17.48
CA LYS A 8 2.67 -7.18 18.05
C LYS A 8 1.22 -7.32 17.54
N TYR A 9 0.46 -6.22 17.45
CA TYR A 9 -0.87 -6.25 16.85
C TYR A 9 -0.83 -6.62 15.37
N ALA A 10 0.14 -6.08 14.62
CA ALA A 10 0.32 -6.38 13.22
C ALA A 10 0.66 -7.87 12.99
N ASP A 11 1.59 -8.43 13.76
CA ASP A 11 1.99 -9.84 13.65
C ASP A 11 0.80 -10.78 13.90
N ILE A 12 -0.01 -10.49 14.92
CA ILE A 12 -1.22 -11.27 15.22
C ILE A 12 -2.25 -11.12 14.11
N PHE A 13 -2.44 -9.91 13.58
CA PHE A 13 -3.36 -9.68 12.47
C PHE A 13 -2.94 -10.46 11.22
N LEU A 14 -1.66 -10.41 10.85
CA LEU A 14 -1.10 -11.19 9.75
C LEU A 14 -1.26 -12.71 9.95
N GLN A 15 -1.07 -13.21 11.17
CA GLN A 15 -1.31 -14.62 11.50
C GLN A 15 -2.79 -15.01 11.33
N LEU A 16 -3.72 -14.18 11.78
CA LEU A 16 -5.15 -14.43 11.64
C LEU A 16 -5.59 -14.47 10.17
N LEU A 17 -5.04 -13.60 9.35
CA LEU A 17 -5.33 -13.56 7.91
C LEU A 17 -4.87 -14.83 7.18
N LYS A 18 -3.95 -15.63 7.71
CA LYS A 18 -3.59 -16.92 7.09
C LYS A 18 -4.74 -17.93 7.08
N THR A 19 -5.69 -17.80 8.01
CA THR A 19 -6.80 -18.76 8.19
C THR A 19 -8.19 -18.14 8.05
N LYS A 20 -8.29 -16.82 8.00
CA LYS A 20 -9.56 -16.08 7.96
C LYS A 20 -9.54 -15.03 6.86
N GLU A 21 -10.74 -14.69 6.36
CA GLU A 21 -10.89 -13.54 5.48
C GLU A 21 -10.80 -12.22 6.26
N TYR A 22 -10.47 -11.13 5.57
CA TYR A 22 -10.26 -9.82 6.17
C TYR A 22 -11.44 -9.39 7.06
N GLU A 23 -12.66 -9.55 6.58
CA GLU A 23 -13.89 -9.17 7.29
C GLU A 23 -14.14 -10.01 8.54
N GLN A 24 -13.70 -11.25 8.55
CA GLN A 24 -13.89 -12.18 9.66
C GLN A 24 -12.96 -11.91 10.83
N VAL A 25 -11.83 -11.25 10.60
CA VAL A 25 -10.91 -10.89 11.69
C VAL A 25 -11.46 -9.73 12.48
N THR A 26 -11.63 -9.93 13.79
CA THR A 26 -12.17 -8.92 14.72
C THR A 26 -11.09 -8.32 15.62
N ILE A 27 -11.30 -7.07 16.05
CA ILE A 27 -10.41 -6.40 17.03
C ILE A 27 -10.36 -7.17 18.35
N ASN A 28 -11.48 -7.79 18.78
CA ASN A 28 -11.52 -8.60 19.98
C ASN A 28 -10.53 -9.76 19.91
N GLU A 29 -10.54 -10.48 18.81
CA GLU A 29 -9.69 -11.62 18.58
C GLU A 29 -8.20 -11.23 18.49
N ILE A 30 -7.90 -10.10 17.85
CA ILE A 30 -6.53 -9.54 17.83
C ILE A 30 -6.08 -9.24 19.27
N CYS A 31 -6.92 -8.58 20.07
CA CYS A 31 -6.62 -8.22 21.44
C CYS A 31 -6.41 -9.46 22.33
N GLU A 32 -7.30 -10.44 22.22
CA GLU A 32 -7.21 -11.69 22.97
C GLU A 32 -5.88 -12.41 22.73
N LYS A 33 -5.50 -12.57 21.46
CA LYS A 33 -4.22 -13.19 21.07
C LYS A 33 -3.00 -12.36 21.47
N CYS A 34 -3.14 -11.03 21.53
CA CYS A 34 -2.10 -10.15 22.06
C CYS A 34 -1.98 -10.17 23.60
N GLY A 35 -2.93 -10.76 24.31
CA GLY A 35 -3.04 -10.61 25.77
C GLY A 35 -3.34 -9.16 26.18
N ALA A 36 -4.12 -8.42 25.41
CA ALA A 36 -4.43 -7.01 25.60
C ALA A 36 -5.93 -6.77 25.64
N TYR A 37 -6.35 -5.67 26.27
CA TYR A 37 -7.75 -5.22 26.26
C TYR A 37 -8.03 -4.26 25.11
N ARG A 38 -9.29 -4.19 24.64
CA ARG A 38 -9.71 -3.29 23.55
C ARG A 38 -9.27 -1.82 23.71
N PRO A 39 -9.34 -1.19 24.90
CA PRO A 39 -8.84 0.17 25.08
C PRO A 39 -7.37 0.34 24.68
N ASN A 40 -6.54 -0.70 24.91
CA ASN A 40 -5.13 -0.66 24.53
C ASN A 40 -4.94 -0.69 23.01
N PHE A 41 -5.78 -1.42 22.28
CA PHE A 41 -5.79 -1.39 20.82
C PHE A 41 -6.16 0.01 20.32
N TYR A 42 -7.27 0.57 20.82
CA TYR A 42 -7.77 1.88 20.40
C TYR A 42 -6.84 3.05 20.76
N TYR A 43 -5.96 2.86 21.73
CA TYR A 43 -4.87 3.80 22.00
C TYR A 43 -3.88 3.88 20.82
N HIS A 44 -3.68 2.80 20.08
CA HIS A 44 -2.74 2.70 18.98
C HIS A 44 -3.37 2.86 17.59
N PHE A 45 -4.57 2.32 17.41
CA PHE A 45 -5.27 2.25 16.12
C PHE A 45 -6.74 2.55 16.26
N LYS A 46 -7.26 3.45 15.43
CA LYS A 46 -8.69 3.83 15.45
C LYS A 46 -9.61 2.69 14.99
N SER A 47 -9.10 1.81 14.12
CA SER A 47 -9.83 0.69 13.52
C SER A 47 -8.89 -0.43 13.10
N LYS A 48 -9.44 -1.55 12.65
CA LYS A 48 -8.71 -2.63 11.98
C LYS A 48 -8.08 -2.13 10.66
N ASP A 49 -8.77 -1.25 9.97
CA ASP A 49 -8.28 -0.66 8.72
C ASP A 49 -7.05 0.21 8.99
N ALA A 50 -7.06 1.02 10.06
CA ALA A 50 -5.89 1.79 10.48
C ALA A 50 -4.67 0.91 10.86
N LEU A 51 -4.91 -0.31 11.35
CA LEU A 51 -3.83 -1.29 11.53
C LEU A 51 -3.31 -1.79 10.17
N ALA A 52 -4.19 -2.06 9.20
CA ALA A 52 -3.79 -2.48 7.85
C ALA A 52 -3.00 -1.37 7.14
N GLU A 53 -3.44 -0.13 7.23
CA GLU A 53 -2.72 1.06 6.74
C GLU A 53 -1.32 1.18 7.34
N TRP A 54 -1.21 0.96 8.65
CA TRP A 54 0.07 1.00 9.35
C TRP A 54 1.03 -0.09 8.86
N ILE A 55 0.54 -1.32 8.57
CA ILE A 55 1.35 -2.41 8.01
C ILE A 55 1.92 -1.98 6.66
N PHE A 56 1.08 -1.47 5.77
CA PHE A 56 1.55 -0.95 4.48
C PHE A 56 2.61 0.16 4.63
N LEU A 57 2.40 1.08 5.58
CA LEU A 57 3.39 2.13 5.87
C LEU A 57 4.72 1.56 6.37
N GLN A 58 4.73 0.44 7.12
CA GLN A 58 5.99 -0.17 7.52
C GLN A 58 6.72 -0.78 6.32
N ASP A 59 5.99 -1.46 5.41
CA ASP A 59 6.58 -1.99 4.18
C ASP A 59 7.16 -0.85 3.32
N LEU A 60 6.47 0.29 3.24
CA LEU A 60 6.94 1.46 2.49
C LEU A 60 8.17 2.13 3.14
N LYS A 61 8.26 2.20 4.46
CA LYS A 61 9.41 2.79 5.18
C LYS A 61 10.73 2.06 4.95
N VAL A 62 10.71 0.79 4.63
CA VAL A 62 11.94 0.03 4.30
C VAL A 62 12.63 0.67 3.10
N ILE A 63 11.85 1.15 2.15
CA ILE A 63 12.30 1.77 0.91
C ILE A 63 12.86 3.17 1.16
N GLU A 64 12.16 3.99 1.95
CA GLU A 64 12.54 5.38 2.21
C GLU A 64 13.90 5.52 2.91
N ARG A 65 14.33 4.50 3.67
CA ARG A 65 15.60 4.52 4.43
C ARG A 65 16.84 4.43 3.56
N LYS A 66 16.76 3.84 2.39
CA LYS A 66 17.94 3.51 1.57
C LYS A 66 18.27 4.55 0.50
N ARG A 67 17.38 5.51 0.20
CA ARG A 67 17.47 6.42 -0.96
C ARG A 67 17.96 5.70 -2.22
N PRO A 68 17.40 4.53 -2.56
CA PRO A 68 17.72 3.88 -3.80
C PRO A 68 17.16 4.71 -4.96
N ASP A 69 17.56 4.35 -6.14
CA ASP A 69 16.86 4.83 -7.31
C ASP A 69 15.39 4.36 -7.26
N LEU A 70 14.51 5.05 -7.97
CA LEU A 70 13.05 4.80 -7.90
C LEU A 70 12.71 3.38 -8.34
N LEU A 71 13.42 2.81 -9.30
CA LEU A 71 13.22 1.45 -9.80
C LEU A 71 13.62 0.40 -8.77
N GLU A 72 14.78 0.58 -8.12
CA GLU A 72 15.26 -0.32 -7.06
C GLU A 72 14.31 -0.29 -5.86
N SER A 73 13.86 0.91 -5.46
CA SER A 73 12.87 1.11 -4.41
C SER A 73 11.57 0.38 -4.67
N GLN A 74 11.07 0.47 -5.91
CA GLN A 74 9.83 -0.17 -6.31
C GLN A 74 9.97 -1.71 -6.32
N THR A 75 11.10 -2.23 -6.78
CA THR A 75 11.38 -3.67 -6.75
C THR A 75 11.40 -4.20 -5.31
N GLU A 76 12.06 -3.48 -4.40
CA GLU A 76 12.10 -3.84 -2.98
C GLU A 76 10.70 -3.81 -2.32
N LEU A 77 9.84 -2.83 -2.69
CA LEU A 77 8.45 -2.81 -2.24
C LEU A 77 7.67 -4.03 -2.73
N LEU A 78 7.80 -4.37 -4.01
CA LEU A 78 7.13 -5.54 -4.57
C LEU A 78 7.55 -6.84 -3.87
N GLU A 79 8.83 -7.03 -3.59
CA GLU A 79 9.31 -8.19 -2.82
C GLU A 79 8.73 -8.19 -1.40
N LYS A 80 8.65 -7.03 -0.75
CA LYS A 80 8.06 -6.91 0.58
C LYS A 80 6.56 -7.24 0.56
N MET A 81 5.84 -6.78 -0.44
CA MET A 81 4.42 -7.13 -0.63
C MET A 81 4.24 -8.63 -0.91
N LYS A 82 5.18 -9.27 -1.60
CA LYS A 82 5.19 -10.71 -1.86
C LYS A 82 5.43 -11.52 -0.59
N GLU A 83 6.32 -11.08 0.30
CA GLU A 83 6.50 -11.70 1.63
C GLU A 83 5.20 -11.69 2.44
N ASN A 84 4.40 -10.62 2.32
CA ASN A 84 3.11 -10.42 2.98
C ASN A 84 1.91 -10.68 2.04
N ASN A 85 2.05 -11.54 1.02
CA ASN A 85 1.06 -11.68 -0.05
C ASN A 85 -0.36 -11.96 0.44
N VAL A 86 -0.53 -12.82 1.46
CA VAL A 86 -1.84 -13.16 2.02
C VAL A 86 -2.54 -11.91 2.59
N PHE A 87 -1.78 -11.03 3.24
CA PHE A 87 -2.31 -9.76 3.74
C PHE A 87 -2.82 -8.88 2.58
N TYR A 88 -2.00 -8.64 1.57
CA TYR A 88 -2.40 -7.80 0.45
C TYR A 88 -3.55 -8.39 -0.36
N LEU A 89 -3.53 -9.70 -0.63
CA LEU A 89 -4.60 -10.37 -1.36
C LEU A 89 -5.94 -10.25 -0.66
N LYS A 90 -5.99 -10.44 0.66
CA LYS A 90 -7.22 -10.39 1.43
C LYS A 90 -7.67 -8.95 1.73
N SER A 91 -6.74 -8.07 2.06
CA SER A 91 -7.06 -6.67 2.35
C SER A 91 -7.50 -5.88 1.10
N LEU A 92 -7.03 -6.28 -0.08
CA LEU A 92 -7.38 -5.67 -1.37
C LEU A 92 -8.42 -6.48 -2.18
N ALA A 93 -9.00 -7.55 -1.60
CA ALA A 93 -9.93 -8.44 -2.32
C ALA A 93 -11.11 -7.71 -2.94
N LYS A 94 -11.64 -6.70 -2.25
CA LYS A 94 -12.75 -5.84 -2.73
C LYS A 94 -12.29 -4.70 -3.64
N LYS A 95 -10.98 -4.63 -3.94
CA LYS A 95 -10.38 -3.60 -4.82
C LYS A 95 -10.83 -2.19 -4.41
N TYR A 96 -11.53 -1.47 -5.30
CA TYR A 96 -11.99 -0.09 -5.08
C TYR A 96 -12.85 0.12 -3.83
N GLU A 97 -13.51 -0.91 -3.31
CA GLU A 97 -14.28 -0.86 -2.07
C GLU A 97 -13.43 -1.16 -0.82
N SER A 98 -12.16 -1.51 -1.00
CA SER A 98 -11.24 -1.79 0.11
C SER A 98 -10.74 -0.48 0.74
N PRO A 99 -10.84 -0.31 2.08
CA PRO A 99 -10.24 0.82 2.77
C PRO A 99 -8.73 0.93 2.52
N LEU A 100 -8.02 -0.20 2.47
CA LEU A 100 -6.58 -0.21 2.17
C LEU A 100 -6.29 0.28 0.75
N PHE A 101 -7.12 -0.08 -0.24
CA PHE A 101 -6.97 0.43 -1.61
C PHE A 101 -7.06 1.96 -1.66
N THR A 102 -8.10 2.53 -1.04
CA THR A 102 -8.29 3.98 -0.98
C THR A 102 -7.10 4.64 -0.31
N TYR A 103 -6.67 4.11 0.84
CA TYR A 103 -5.52 4.64 1.56
C TYR A 103 -4.23 4.59 0.73
N MET A 104 -3.93 3.45 0.09
CA MET A 104 -2.75 3.31 -0.78
C MET A 104 -2.80 4.30 -1.93
N LYS A 105 -3.96 4.42 -2.59
CA LYS A 105 -4.15 5.35 -3.71
C LYS A 105 -3.86 6.79 -3.28
N ASP A 106 -4.50 7.27 -2.22
CA ASP A 106 -4.37 8.64 -1.75
C ASP A 106 -2.93 8.95 -1.30
N LEU A 107 -2.28 8.00 -0.60
CA LEU A 107 -0.89 8.16 -0.20
C LEU A 107 0.07 8.22 -1.40
N LEU A 108 -0.11 7.34 -2.39
CA LEU A 108 0.76 7.29 -3.58
C LEU A 108 0.53 8.50 -4.50
N VAL A 109 -0.71 8.98 -4.63
CA VAL A 109 -1.03 10.25 -5.31
C VAL A 109 -0.29 11.40 -4.63
N GLY A 110 -0.42 11.55 -3.30
CA GLY A 110 0.25 12.59 -2.54
C GLY A 110 1.78 12.54 -2.69
N LYS A 111 2.39 11.35 -2.55
CA LYS A 111 3.84 11.18 -2.74
C LYS A 111 4.30 11.49 -4.17
N THR A 112 3.49 11.18 -5.18
CA THR A 112 3.80 11.52 -6.57
C THR A 112 3.76 13.03 -6.77
N CYS A 113 2.73 13.71 -6.28
CA CYS A 113 2.59 15.17 -6.33
C CYS A 113 3.77 15.86 -5.61
N GLU A 114 4.14 15.39 -4.43
CA GLU A 114 5.30 15.88 -3.69
C GLU A 114 6.61 15.71 -4.48
N HIS A 115 6.79 14.53 -5.12
CA HIS A 115 7.98 14.24 -5.93
C HIS A 115 8.13 15.14 -7.16
N ILE A 116 7.00 15.52 -7.78
CA ILE A 116 7.01 16.37 -8.99
C ILE A 116 6.85 17.86 -8.68
N ASP A 117 6.66 18.22 -7.38
CA ASP A 117 6.42 19.58 -6.90
C ASP A 117 5.17 20.23 -7.52
N ILE A 118 4.08 19.47 -7.60
CA ILE A 118 2.79 19.91 -8.14
C ILE A 118 1.71 19.69 -7.08
N ASP A 119 0.87 20.69 -6.83
CA ASP A 119 -0.30 20.55 -5.99
C ASP A 119 -1.43 19.83 -6.75
N TYR A 120 -1.93 18.72 -6.18
CA TYR A 120 -3.02 17.93 -6.78
C TYR A 120 -4.27 18.79 -7.08
N ASP A 121 -4.63 19.71 -6.17
CA ASP A 121 -5.81 20.55 -6.32
C ASP A 121 -5.63 21.61 -7.42
N SER A 122 -4.38 21.94 -7.77
CA SER A 122 -4.07 22.86 -8.87
C SER A 122 -4.08 22.23 -10.25
N MET A 123 -4.06 20.87 -10.33
CA MET A 123 -4.10 20.15 -11.60
C MET A 123 -5.45 20.34 -12.32
N ASP A 124 -5.42 20.32 -13.64
CA ASP A 124 -6.64 20.19 -14.44
C ASP A 124 -7.29 18.81 -14.26
N GLU A 125 -8.57 18.71 -14.65
CA GLU A 125 -9.38 17.51 -14.45
C GLU A 125 -8.78 16.27 -15.14
N LEU A 126 -8.24 16.44 -16.35
CA LEU A 126 -7.64 15.33 -17.12
C LEU A 126 -6.35 14.83 -16.47
N SER A 127 -5.51 15.74 -15.99
CA SER A 127 -4.28 15.42 -15.27
C SER A 127 -4.55 14.67 -13.97
N ARG A 128 -5.53 15.12 -13.18
CA ARG A 128 -5.98 14.41 -11.96
C ARG A 128 -6.51 13.01 -12.28
N PHE A 129 -7.40 12.90 -13.26
CA PHE A 129 -7.93 11.61 -13.69
C PHE A 129 -6.81 10.66 -14.15
N THR A 130 -5.86 11.16 -14.94
CA THR A 130 -4.74 10.35 -15.45
C THR A 130 -3.85 9.84 -14.32
N LEU A 131 -3.53 10.68 -13.34
CA LEU A 131 -2.76 10.31 -12.17
C LEU A 131 -3.48 9.23 -11.34
N ASP A 132 -4.75 9.46 -11.00
CA ASP A 132 -5.58 8.53 -10.24
C ASP A 132 -5.74 7.18 -10.95
N PHE A 133 -5.94 7.20 -12.27
CA PHE A 133 -6.06 6.00 -13.09
C PHE A 133 -4.76 5.19 -13.09
N LYS A 134 -3.61 5.82 -13.29
CA LYS A 134 -2.31 5.11 -13.33
C LYS A 134 -1.94 4.55 -11.95
N ILE A 135 -2.19 5.28 -10.87
CA ILE A 135 -1.99 4.78 -9.49
C ILE A 135 -2.91 3.62 -9.17
N SER A 136 -4.20 3.74 -9.52
CA SER A 136 -5.16 2.65 -9.34
C SER A 136 -4.77 1.41 -10.15
N GLY A 137 -4.34 1.62 -11.39
CA GLY A 137 -3.81 0.58 -12.27
C GLY A 137 -2.59 -0.13 -11.68
N TRP A 138 -1.69 0.62 -11.05
CA TRP A 138 -0.53 0.06 -10.33
C TRP A 138 -0.99 -0.88 -9.21
N ILE A 139 -1.88 -0.44 -8.32
CA ILE A 139 -2.38 -1.25 -7.20
C ILE A 139 -3.05 -2.53 -7.70
N ILE A 140 -3.89 -2.45 -8.74
CA ILE A 140 -4.58 -3.60 -9.32
C ILE A 140 -3.61 -4.56 -10.02
N SER A 141 -2.59 -4.05 -10.72
CA SER A 141 -1.57 -4.87 -11.39
C SER A 141 -0.73 -5.63 -10.38
N VAL A 142 -0.33 -4.98 -9.28
CA VAL A 142 0.39 -5.63 -8.18
C VAL A 142 -0.48 -6.70 -7.52
N TRP A 143 -1.77 -6.41 -7.26
CA TRP A 143 -2.69 -7.42 -6.74
C TRP A 143 -2.83 -8.62 -7.69
N GLY A 144 -2.97 -8.38 -9.01
CA GLY A 144 -3.02 -9.42 -10.03
C GLY A 144 -1.76 -10.29 -10.05
N TRP A 145 -0.59 -9.68 -9.90
CA TRP A 145 0.69 -10.39 -9.81
C TRP A 145 0.79 -11.22 -8.52
N LEU A 146 0.45 -10.65 -7.37
CA LEU A 146 0.44 -11.37 -6.10
C LEU A 146 -0.54 -12.56 -6.10
N SER A 147 -1.65 -12.45 -6.84
CA SER A 147 -2.64 -13.53 -6.99
C SER A 147 -2.25 -14.64 -7.96
N GLY A 148 -1.12 -14.47 -8.68
CA GLY A 148 -0.68 -15.41 -9.71
C GLY A 148 -1.43 -15.28 -11.05
N MET A 149 -2.25 -14.24 -11.26
CA MET A 149 -2.88 -13.95 -12.55
C MET A 149 -1.88 -13.48 -13.61
N VAL A 150 -0.77 -12.89 -13.15
CA VAL A 150 0.33 -12.41 -13.98
C VAL A 150 1.59 -13.12 -13.52
N ASP A 151 2.18 -13.92 -14.42
CA ASP A 151 3.40 -14.71 -14.14
C ASP A 151 4.62 -14.03 -14.76
N ILE A 152 5.17 -13.05 -14.02
CA ILE A 152 6.41 -12.34 -14.35
C ILE A 152 7.25 -12.18 -13.09
N SER A 153 8.57 -11.95 -13.24
CA SER A 153 9.41 -11.68 -12.10
C SER A 153 9.13 -10.29 -11.50
N SER A 154 9.48 -10.08 -10.24
CA SER A 154 9.35 -8.79 -9.56
C SER A 154 10.15 -7.68 -10.26
N GLU A 155 11.33 -8.00 -10.81
CA GLU A 155 12.16 -7.06 -11.56
C GLU A 155 11.46 -6.63 -12.85
N ASN A 156 10.89 -7.58 -13.61
CA ASN A 156 10.18 -7.28 -14.85
C ASN A 156 8.89 -6.49 -14.59
N LEU A 157 8.14 -6.84 -13.53
CA LEU A 157 6.98 -6.06 -13.11
C LEU A 157 7.41 -4.64 -12.71
N SER A 158 8.46 -4.52 -11.91
CA SER A 158 8.99 -3.24 -11.47
C SER A 158 9.39 -2.38 -12.65
N GLN A 159 10.11 -2.93 -13.64
CA GLN A 159 10.50 -2.20 -14.84
C GLN A 159 9.28 -1.71 -15.64
N ALA A 160 8.29 -2.58 -15.87
CA ALA A 160 7.08 -2.20 -16.60
C ALA A 160 6.30 -1.08 -15.88
N LEU A 161 6.14 -1.18 -14.57
CA LEU A 161 5.46 -0.16 -13.77
C LEU A 161 6.26 1.15 -13.72
N TYR A 162 7.60 1.08 -13.62
CA TYR A 162 8.48 2.24 -13.67
C TYR A 162 8.35 3.00 -14.99
N ASP A 163 8.31 2.31 -16.13
CA ASP A 163 8.17 2.93 -17.45
C ASP A 163 6.84 3.68 -17.57
N VAL A 164 5.75 3.09 -17.07
CA VAL A 164 4.42 3.75 -17.02
C VAL A 164 4.47 5.02 -16.15
N PHE A 165 5.10 4.98 -14.98
CA PHE A 165 5.21 6.14 -14.08
C PHE A 165 6.14 7.22 -14.62
N SER A 166 7.27 6.84 -15.20
CA SER A 166 8.21 7.77 -15.82
C SER A 166 7.58 8.54 -16.98
N SER A 167 6.72 7.88 -17.76
CA SER A 167 5.91 8.52 -18.79
C SER A 167 4.92 9.53 -18.20
N LEU A 168 4.19 9.13 -17.16
CA LEU A 168 3.25 10.01 -16.46
C LEU A 168 3.93 11.29 -15.93
N ILE A 169 5.05 11.15 -15.23
CA ILE A 169 5.79 12.29 -14.68
C ILE A 169 6.20 13.27 -15.79
N LYS A 170 6.64 12.75 -16.94
CA LYS A 170 6.99 13.59 -18.10
C LYS A 170 5.77 14.31 -18.69
N GLU A 171 4.62 13.65 -18.73
CA GLU A 171 3.35 14.22 -19.22
C GLU A 171 2.89 15.36 -18.31
N LEU A 172 2.82 15.12 -16.98
CA LEU A 172 2.38 16.11 -16.00
C LEU A 172 3.28 17.36 -15.99
N LYS A 173 4.61 17.20 -16.06
CA LYS A 173 5.56 18.32 -16.15
C LYS A 173 5.51 19.11 -17.45
N ARG A 174 4.90 18.59 -18.52
CA ARG A 174 4.72 19.30 -19.79
C ARG A 174 3.42 20.11 -19.84
N GLY A 175 2.40 19.69 -19.10
CA GLY A 175 1.10 20.37 -19.05
C GLY A 175 1.13 21.71 -18.30
N GLU A 176 2.20 21.99 -17.55
CA GLU A 176 2.40 23.26 -16.83
C GLU A 176 3.05 24.37 -17.68
N LYS A 177 3.25 24.17 -18.96
CA LYS A 177 3.78 25.20 -19.90
C LYS A 177 2.67 25.74 -20.79
#